data_2f40807fbbd3a9731da371b64b315926
#
_entry.id   2f40807fbbd3a9731da371b64b315926
#
_cell.length_a   1.000
_cell.length_b   1.000
_cell.length_c   1.000
_cell.angle_alpha   90.00
_cell.angle_beta   90.00
_cell.angle_gamma   90.00
#
_symmetry.space_group_name_H-M   'P 1'
#
loop_
_entity.id
_entity.type
_entity.pdbx_description
1 polymer ?
#
loop_
_entity_poly.entity_id
_entity_poly.type
_entity_poly.pdbx_seq_one_letter_code
_entity_poly.pdbx_strand_id
1 'polypeptide(L)'
;MITNGSRRRFLGASAATGSLLLLGTRASRAIAGSNDRVRIAVIGLNGRGKSHLAGFGAIPGVEIATVVDPDQKVLDRTLADLAKKAGDAPLATKGGKDFCRVLDDKSIDAITVATPNHWHSLMTIMGAQAGKHVYVEKPLSHDVAEGRVAVEAQKKYGVVVQHGTQRRSNAGIAGLHEALKNGTLPKLKIAYGYCCKPRGSIGTKPDGDPPATLDWDLWKGPAVIDHYNANLVHYNWHWFWKTGNGDLNNQGTHQLDVARWAIDDDQTHPVRALAIGGRFLWNDQGETPNTMFAMAEYPNGQIVLFNVRNVNYKGYEGQVFNEYYLEDGSVITGEGTYKIRRPGSDKAEDLKLPAGKVTPGGEWGSFVSAVRAGDPTRANGNVLDAHYGCVLGHLMNNSYRLGTEVPFDAKAARFGDRKDVAEHFETFHAIMRDGVGIPADGAKYRLGPTLTFDPSTERHTGEYADAANALLKEPNNKGFAVPDAAGI
;
A
#
# COMPACT_ATOMS: atom_id res chain seq x y z
N MET A 1 -29.78 17.39 6.26
CA MET A 1 -28.81 18.36 6.79
C MET A 1 -28.30 17.80 8.11
N ILE A 2 -27.18 17.11 8.10
CA ILE A 2 -26.55 16.58 9.32
C ILE A 2 -25.41 17.54 9.64
N THR A 3 -25.53 18.16 10.80
CA THR A 3 -24.76 19.29 11.26
C THR A 3 -23.24 18.96 11.31
N ASN A 4 -22.43 19.85 10.75
CA ASN A 4 -20.97 19.92 10.78
C ASN A 4 -20.31 19.83 12.19
N GLY A 5 -21.06 19.56 13.24
CA GLY A 5 -20.60 19.58 14.62
C GLY A 5 -19.73 18.40 15.06
N SER A 6 -20.04 17.18 14.62
CA SER A 6 -19.30 15.98 15.02
C SER A 6 -17.91 15.91 14.42
N ARG A 7 -17.77 16.28 13.13
CA ARG A 7 -16.48 16.30 12.43
C ARG A 7 -15.51 17.33 13.01
N ARG A 8 -16.03 18.53 13.35
CA ARG A 8 -15.22 19.60 13.96
C ARG A 8 -14.77 19.29 15.38
N ARG A 9 -15.57 18.55 16.16
CA ARG A 9 -15.20 18.19 17.54
C ARG A 9 -14.08 17.13 17.58
N PHE A 10 -14.07 16.19 16.66
CA PHE A 10 -13.03 15.15 16.63
C PHE A 10 -11.66 15.73 16.22
N LEU A 11 -11.64 16.61 15.22
CA LEU A 11 -10.41 17.25 14.73
C LEU A 11 -9.99 18.49 15.55
N GLY A 12 -10.91 19.12 16.28
CA GLY A 12 -10.66 20.31 17.11
C GLY A 12 -10.22 20.03 18.55
N ALA A 13 -10.42 18.80 19.06
CA ALA A 13 -10.04 18.43 20.42
C ALA A 13 -8.51 18.27 20.62
N SER A 14 -7.73 18.30 19.55
CA SER A 14 -6.25 18.21 19.60
C SER A 14 -5.56 19.55 19.91
N ALA A 15 -6.29 20.68 19.99
CA ALA A 15 -5.68 22.01 20.10
C ALA A 15 -5.81 22.69 21.47
N ALA A 16 -6.45 22.08 22.47
CA ALA A 16 -6.60 22.71 23.78
C ALA A 16 -6.68 21.66 24.89
N THR A 17 -5.57 21.26 25.45
CA THR A 17 -5.40 21.03 26.88
C THR A 17 -3.92 20.76 27.20
N GLY A 18 -3.25 21.76 27.70
CA GLY A 18 -2.01 21.60 28.43
C GLY A 18 -2.29 20.97 29.81
N SER A 19 -1.36 20.08 30.20
CA SER A 19 -1.07 19.66 31.56
C SER A 19 -2.15 18.89 32.33
N LEU A 20 -2.05 17.56 32.24
CA LEU A 20 -2.07 16.68 33.43
C LEU A 20 -1.28 15.41 33.12
N LEU A 21 -0.06 15.35 33.64
CA LEU A 21 0.73 14.14 33.73
C LEU A 21 0.00 13.16 34.66
N LEU A 22 -0.73 12.24 34.08
CA LEU A 22 -1.07 10.97 34.70
C LEU A 22 -0.36 9.88 33.90
N LEU A 23 0.79 9.46 34.43
CA LEU A 23 1.43 8.21 34.13
C LEU A 23 0.47 7.05 34.44
N GLY A 24 -0.43 6.79 33.54
CA GLY A 24 -1.24 5.59 33.50
C GLY A 24 -0.76 4.79 32.30
N THR A 25 0.10 3.79 32.53
CA THR A 25 0.27 2.67 31.62
C THR A 25 -1.11 2.08 31.35
N ARG A 26 -1.77 2.54 30.29
CA ARG A 26 -2.93 1.83 29.76
C ARG A 26 -2.37 0.58 29.08
N ALA A 27 -2.25 -0.50 29.86
CA ALA A 27 -2.18 -1.82 29.30
C ALA A 27 -3.23 -1.92 28.20
N SER A 28 -2.80 -2.28 26.99
CA SER A 28 -3.71 -2.70 25.93
C SER A 28 -4.71 -3.65 26.57
N ARG A 29 -6.00 -3.32 26.52
CA ARG A 29 -7.03 -4.17 27.07
C ARG A 29 -7.03 -5.47 26.29
N ALA A 30 -6.33 -6.48 26.78
CA ALA A 30 -6.59 -7.84 26.40
C ALA A 30 -8.08 -8.08 26.66
N ILE A 31 -8.82 -8.51 25.65
CA ILE A 31 -10.21 -8.95 25.80
C ILE A 31 -10.16 -10.29 26.54
N ALA A 32 -9.96 -10.24 27.86
CA ALA A 32 -9.93 -11.41 28.74
C ALA A 32 -11.30 -11.52 29.41
N GLY A 33 -12.08 -12.51 29.00
CA GLY A 33 -13.35 -12.85 29.62
C GLY A 33 -14.18 -13.73 28.70
N SER A 34 -15.24 -14.33 29.17
CA SER A 34 -16.12 -15.33 28.55
C SER A 34 -16.73 -14.91 27.17
N ASN A 35 -16.24 -13.85 26.55
CA ASN A 35 -16.55 -13.36 25.22
C ASN A 35 -15.27 -13.00 24.47
N ASP A 36 -14.60 -13.98 23.87
CA ASP A 36 -13.53 -13.77 22.87
C ASP A 36 -14.07 -13.11 21.57
N ARG A 37 -15.23 -12.47 21.64
CA ARG A 37 -15.90 -11.87 20.51
C ARG A 37 -15.22 -10.55 20.16
N VAL A 38 -14.80 -10.43 18.89
CA VAL A 38 -14.26 -9.19 18.31
C VAL A 38 -15.30 -8.58 17.38
N ARG A 39 -15.74 -7.37 17.69
CA ARG A 39 -16.74 -6.64 16.90
C ARG A 39 -16.05 -5.69 15.91
N ILE A 40 -16.27 -5.93 14.63
CA ILE A 40 -15.58 -5.25 13.54
C ILE A 40 -16.54 -4.38 12.73
N ALA A 41 -16.10 -3.18 12.37
CA ALA A 41 -16.74 -2.39 11.33
C ALA A 41 -15.90 -2.46 10.02
N VAL A 42 -16.56 -2.70 8.89
CA VAL A 42 -15.94 -2.77 7.56
C VAL A 42 -16.24 -1.47 6.81
N ILE A 43 -15.19 -0.73 6.41
CA ILE A 43 -15.29 0.57 5.75
C ILE A 43 -14.78 0.46 4.32
N GLY A 44 -15.63 0.82 3.32
CA GLY A 44 -15.36 0.63 1.90
C GLY A 44 -15.81 -0.76 1.43
N LEU A 45 -16.89 -0.85 0.65
CA LEU A 45 -17.60 -2.10 0.39
C LEU A 45 -17.63 -2.53 -1.08
N ASN A 46 -17.28 -1.64 -2.01
CA ASN A 46 -17.52 -1.91 -3.44
C ASN A 46 -16.54 -2.94 -4.03
N GLY A 47 -15.30 -3.01 -3.53
CA GLY A 47 -14.24 -3.91 -4.04
C GLY A 47 -13.72 -4.87 -2.98
N ARG A 48 -12.54 -4.60 -2.49
CA ARG A 48 -11.81 -5.43 -1.52
C ARG A 48 -12.57 -5.62 -0.19
N GLY A 49 -13.41 -4.66 0.21
CA GLY A 49 -14.27 -4.81 1.39
C GLY A 49 -15.15 -6.07 1.38
N LYS A 50 -15.52 -6.60 0.21
CA LYS A 50 -16.21 -7.90 0.11
C LYS A 50 -15.36 -9.05 0.63
N SER A 51 -14.04 -9.00 0.38
CA SER A 51 -13.09 -9.98 0.92
C SER A 51 -12.94 -9.82 2.44
N HIS A 52 -12.98 -8.58 2.96
CA HIS A 52 -12.98 -8.32 4.40
C HIS A 52 -14.22 -8.93 5.08
N LEU A 53 -15.40 -8.72 4.51
CA LEU A 53 -16.65 -9.31 5.00
C LEU A 53 -16.58 -10.84 5.03
N ALA A 54 -16.03 -11.45 3.98
CA ALA A 54 -15.89 -12.90 3.90
C ALA A 54 -14.81 -13.44 4.84
N GLY A 55 -13.62 -12.84 4.82
CA GLY A 55 -12.46 -13.30 5.59
C GLY A 55 -12.65 -13.16 7.10
N PHE A 56 -13.05 -11.99 7.57
CA PHE A 56 -13.31 -11.76 9.00
C PHE A 56 -14.56 -12.48 9.48
N GLY A 57 -15.64 -12.48 8.68
CA GLY A 57 -16.88 -13.16 9.04
C GLY A 57 -16.77 -14.70 9.14
N ALA A 58 -15.72 -15.29 8.57
CA ALA A 58 -15.44 -16.72 8.69
C ALA A 58 -14.70 -17.11 9.98
N ILE A 59 -14.17 -16.13 10.74
CA ILE A 59 -13.39 -16.40 11.96
C ILE A 59 -14.33 -16.58 13.16
N PRO A 60 -14.25 -17.69 13.89
CA PRO A 60 -15.07 -17.90 15.08
C PRO A 60 -14.90 -16.77 16.10
N GLY A 61 -16.03 -16.26 16.63
CA GLY A 61 -16.05 -15.17 17.59
C GLY A 61 -15.80 -13.77 16.99
N VAL A 62 -15.76 -13.63 15.67
CA VAL A 62 -15.76 -12.32 15.00
C VAL A 62 -17.18 -11.97 14.55
N GLU A 63 -17.61 -10.77 14.86
CA GLU A 63 -18.92 -10.20 14.47
C GLU A 63 -18.70 -8.99 13.56
N ILE A 64 -19.27 -9.01 12.36
CA ILE A 64 -19.36 -7.83 11.50
C ILE A 64 -20.54 -6.98 12.02
N ALA A 65 -20.24 -6.04 12.88
CA ALA A 65 -21.25 -5.24 13.57
C ALA A 65 -21.76 -4.05 12.73
N THR A 66 -20.88 -3.49 11.88
CA THR A 66 -21.23 -2.32 11.06
C THR A 66 -20.54 -2.38 9.72
N VAL A 67 -21.21 -1.91 8.67
CA VAL A 67 -20.65 -1.71 7.32
C VAL A 67 -20.84 -0.26 6.89
N VAL A 68 -19.83 0.31 6.24
CA VAL A 68 -19.82 1.74 5.88
C VAL A 68 -19.36 1.94 4.45
N ASP A 69 -20.15 2.70 3.67
CA ASP A 69 -19.76 3.16 2.34
C ASP A 69 -20.46 4.50 2.04
N PRO A 70 -19.76 5.51 1.48
CA PRO A 70 -20.37 6.80 1.15
C PRO A 70 -21.38 6.72 -0.01
N ASP A 71 -21.39 5.63 -0.80
CA ASP A 71 -22.39 5.40 -1.84
C ASP A 71 -23.54 4.53 -1.31
N GLN A 72 -24.74 5.11 -1.21
CA GLN A 72 -25.94 4.43 -0.75
C GLN A 72 -26.27 3.17 -1.53
N LYS A 73 -26.04 3.20 -2.86
CA LYS A 73 -26.27 2.04 -3.73
C LYS A 73 -25.37 0.87 -3.39
N VAL A 74 -24.09 1.14 -3.05
CA VAL A 74 -23.14 0.12 -2.61
C VAL A 74 -23.52 -0.42 -1.24
N LEU A 75 -23.93 0.47 -0.33
CA LEU A 75 -24.35 0.10 1.02
C LEU A 75 -25.61 -0.79 1.00
N ASP A 76 -26.65 -0.38 0.27
CA ASP A 76 -27.92 -1.12 0.18
C ASP A 76 -27.72 -2.52 -0.40
N ARG A 77 -26.94 -2.63 -1.49
CA ARG A 77 -26.57 -3.92 -2.07
C ARG A 77 -25.84 -4.82 -1.07
N THR A 78 -24.91 -4.27 -0.31
CA THR A 78 -24.13 -5.04 0.67
C THR A 78 -25.02 -5.53 1.81
N LEU A 79 -25.90 -4.69 2.32
CA LEU A 79 -26.86 -5.07 3.37
C LEU A 79 -27.82 -6.14 2.89
N ALA A 80 -28.33 -6.04 1.65
CA ALA A 80 -29.18 -7.06 1.04
C ALA A 80 -28.45 -8.42 0.89
N ASP A 81 -27.18 -8.40 0.46
CA ASP A 81 -26.35 -9.61 0.35
C ASP A 81 -26.11 -10.26 1.72
N LEU A 82 -25.89 -9.46 2.77
CA LEU A 82 -25.74 -9.94 4.15
C LEU A 82 -27.05 -10.51 4.71
N ALA A 83 -28.18 -9.84 4.48
CA ALA A 83 -29.49 -10.30 4.90
C ALA A 83 -29.85 -11.64 4.25
N LYS A 84 -29.57 -11.79 2.94
CA LYS A 84 -29.76 -13.05 2.23
C LYS A 84 -28.95 -14.20 2.85
N LYS A 85 -27.72 -13.93 3.31
CA LYS A 85 -26.87 -14.94 3.98
C LYS A 85 -27.36 -15.28 5.38
N ALA A 86 -27.98 -14.31 6.10
CA ALA A 86 -28.55 -14.53 7.42
C ALA A 86 -29.84 -15.39 7.39
N GLY A 87 -30.49 -15.49 6.21
CA GLY A 87 -31.75 -16.23 6.04
C GLY A 87 -32.88 -15.61 6.88
N ASP A 88 -33.56 -16.43 7.68
CA ASP A 88 -34.67 -15.98 8.54
C ASP A 88 -34.20 -15.28 9.83
N ALA A 89 -32.89 -15.28 10.11
CA ALA A 89 -32.34 -14.59 11.28
C ALA A 89 -32.30 -13.06 11.04
N PRO A 90 -32.63 -12.25 12.06
CA PRO A 90 -32.49 -10.80 11.94
C PRO A 90 -31.05 -10.40 11.61
N LEU A 91 -30.87 -9.47 10.64
CA LEU A 91 -29.57 -8.94 10.33
C LEU A 91 -29.04 -8.09 11.49
N ALA A 92 -28.00 -8.57 12.17
CA ALA A 92 -27.36 -7.85 13.28
C ALA A 92 -26.46 -6.70 12.80
N THR A 93 -25.99 -6.74 11.55
CA THR A 93 -25.09 -5.75 10.97
C THR A 93 -25.82 -4.43 10.67
N LYS A 94 -25.27 -3.33 11.14
CA LYS A 94 -25.78 -1.97 10.86
C LYS A 94 -25.10 -1.40 9.62
N GLY A 95 -25.81 -0.53 8.90
CA GLY A 95 -25.27 0.23 7.76
C GLY A 95 -25.12 1.71 8.06
N GLY A 96 -24.11 2.36 7.46
CA GLY A 96 -23.88 3.80 7.56
C GLY A 96 -23.06 4.37 6.42
N LYS A 97 -23.19 5.67 6.17
CA LYS A 97 -22.38 6.40 5.19
C LYS A 97 -21.11 7.00 5.80
N ASP A 98 -21.19 7.43 7.05
CA ASP A 98 -20.15 8.19 7.74
C ASP A 98 -19.42 7.30 8.74
N PHE A 99 -18.14 7.03 8.46
CA PHE A 99 -17.30 6.22 9.32
C PHE A 99 -16.97 6.87 10.68
N CYS A 100 -17.07 8.20 10.81
CA CYS A 100 -16.84 8.89 12.08
C CYS A 100 -17.77 8.38 13.17
N ARG A 101 -18.99 7.97 12.81
CA ARG A 101 -19.95 7.38 13.77
C ARG A 101 -19.49 6.03 14.32
N VAL A 102 -18.70 5.28 13.55
CA VAL A 102 -18.11 4.03 14.00
C VAL A 102 -17.03 4.30 15.05
N LEU A 103 -16.29 5.39 14.90
CA LEU A 103 -15.23 5.76 15.84
C LEU A 103 -15.80 6.11 17.23
N ASP A 104 -16.98 6.70 17.28
CA ASP A 104 -17.69 7.04 18.52
C ASP A 104 -18.35 5.82 19.20
N ASP A 105 -18.63 4.74 18.44
CA ASP A 105 -19.28 3.53 18.97
C ASP A 105 -18.31 2.69 19.81
N LYS A 106 -18.50 2.73 21.14
CA LYS A 106 -17.66 1.99 22.10
C LYS A 106 -17.84 0.47 22.02
N SER A 107 -18.87 -0.01 21.35
CA SER A 107 -19.09 -1.45 21.16
C SER A 107 -18.29 -2.04 19.98
N ILE A 108 -17.63 -1.22 19.18
CA ILE A 108 -16.75 -1.66 18.10
C ILE A 108 -15.32 -1.75 18.61
N ASP A 109 -14.67 -2.89 18.45
CA ASP A 109 -13.29 -3.16 18.88
C ASP A 109 -12.29 -2.77 17.79
N ALA A 110 -12.64 -3.04 16.53
CA ALA A 110 -11.73 -2.83 15.40
C ALA A 110 -12.46 -2.29 14.17
N ILE A 111 -11.72 -1.61 13.32
CA ILE A 111 -12.15 -1.21 11.98
C ILE A 111 -11.32 -1.89 10.93
N THR A 112 -11.90 -2.17 9.76
CA THR A 112 -11.17 -2.57 8.57
C THR A 112 -11.39 -1.57 7.47
N VAL A 113 -10.30 -1.11 6.85
CA VAL A 113 -10.29 -0.03 5.87
C VAL A 113 -9.97 -0.59 4.49
N ALA A 114 -10.94 -0.54 3.58
CA ALA A 114 -10.84 -0.98 2.19
C ALA A 114 -11.31 0.13 1.21
N THR A 115 -11.00 1.35 1.55
CA THR A 115 -11.31 2.59 0.82
C THR A 115 -10.29 2.86 -0.28
N PRO A 116 -10.40 3.95 -1.06
CA PRO A 116 -9.29 4.43 -1.89
C PRO A 116 -8.07 4.86 -1.05
N ASN A 117 -6.88 4.85 -1.69
CA ASN A 117 -5.58 5.05 -1.03
C ASN A 117 -5.50 6.30 -0.16
N HIS A 118 -6.02 7.43 -0.64
CA HIS A 118 -5.97 8.73 0.04
C HIS A 118 -6.70 8.75 1.41
N TRP A 119 -7.47 7.72 1.71
CA TRP A 119 -8.16 7.57 2.98
C TRP A 119 -7.43 6.68 3.98
N HIS A 120 -6.51 5.81 3.53
CA HIS A 120 -5.97 4.73 4.35
C HIS A 120 -5.28 5.23 5.62
N SER A 121 -4.32 6.15 5.49
CA SER A 121 -3.59 6.68 6.64
C SER A 121 -4.50 7.47 7.58
N LEU A 122 -5.32 8.37 7.05
CA LEU A 122 -6.19 9.20 7.90
C LEU A 122 -7.17 8.33 8.71
N MET A 123 -7.81 7.34 8.08
CA MET A 123 -8.70 6.42 8.80
C MET A 123 -7.95 5.56 9.82
N THR A 124 -6.71 5.16 9.51
CA THR A 124 -5.85 4.43 10.45
C THR A 124 -5.53 5.28 11.68
N ILE A 125 -5.12 6.53 11.48
CA ILE A 125 -4.79 7.47 12.54
C ILE A 125 -6.02 7.77 13.40
N MET A 126 -7.17 8.10 12.78
CA MET A 126 -8.42 8.39 13.51
C MET A 126 -8.94 7.14 14.25
N GLY A 127 -8.81 5.96 13.65
CA GLY A 127 -9.14 4.69 14.32
C GLY A 127 -8.28 4.47 15.56
N ALA A 128 -6.97 4.65 15.46
CA ALA A 128 -6.05 4.55 16.59
C ALA A 128 -6.39 5.57 17.70
N GLN A 129 -6.65 6.84 17.34
CA GLN A 129 -7.06 7.88 18.27
C GLN A 129 -8.36 7.54 19.01
N ALA A 130 -9.29 6.85 18.34
CA ALA A 130 -10.54 6.39 18.94
C ALA A 130 -10.37 5.10 19.79
N GLY A 131 -9.13 4.56 19.87
CA GLY A 131 -8.82 3.33 20.59
C GLY A 131 -9.27 2.08 19.85
N LYS A 132 -9.49 2.15 18.52
CA LYS A 132 -9.83 1.01 17.69
C LYS A 132 -8.59 0.34 17.14
N HIS A 133 -8.57 -0.99 17.12
CA HIS A 133 -7.62 -1.73 16.30
C HIS A 133 -7.94 -1.53 14.81
N VAL A 134 -6.93 -1.55 13.94
CA VAL A 134 -7.11 -1.22 12.53
C VAL A 134 -6.48 -2.27 11.62
N TYR A 135 -7.27 -2.84 10.73
CA TYR A 135 -6.77 -3.54 9.56
C TYR A 135 -6.93 -2.62 8.35
N VAL A 136 -5.84 -2.22 7.72
CA VAL A 136 -5.88 -1.29 6.58
C VAL A 136 -5.37 -1.96 5.32
N GLU A 137 -6.11 -1.82 4.21
CA GLU A 137 -5.65 -2.30 2.91
C GLU A 137 -4.39 -1.56 2.43
N LYS A 138 -3.68 -2.21 1.52
CA LYS A 138 -2.48 -1.66 0.87
C LYS A 138 -2.84 -0.63 -0.23
N PRO A 139 -1.99 0.38 -0.42
CA PRO A 139 -0.86 0.80 0.40
C PRO A 139 -1.31 1.43 1.71
N LEU A 140 -0.48 1.36 2.75
CA LEU A 140 -0.77 2.01 4.04
C LEU A 140 -1.01 3.49 3.88
N SER A 141 -0.24 4.12 2.99
CA SER A 141 -0.20 5.57 2.84
C SER A 141 -0.24 6.01 1.39
N HIS A 142 -0.70 7.24 1.17
CA HIS A 142 -0.70 7.92 -0.12
C HIS A 142 0.57 8.74 -0.33
N ASP A 143 1.22 9.17 0.75
CA ASP A 143 2.54 9.81 0.77
C ASP A 143 3.41 9.31 1.93
N VAL A 144 4.65 9.82 2.02
CA VAL A 144 5.62 9.38 3.04
C VAL A 144 5.23 9.86 4.43
N ALA A 145 4.85 11.13 4.57
CA ALA A 145 4.60 11.77 5.86
C ALA A 145 3.42 11.12 6.58
N GLU A 146 2.31 10.87 5.88
CA GLU A 146 1.12 10.28 6.52
C GLU A 146 1.35 8.83 6.96
N GLY A 147 2.21 8.08 6.24
CA GLY A 147 2.61 6.73 6.63
C GLY A 147 3.37 6.71 7.94
N ARG A 148 4.29 7.65 8.15
CA ARG A 148 4.99 7.83 9.41
C ARG A 148 4.03 8.18 10.55
N VAL A 149 3.09 9.07 10.30
CA VAL A 149 2.06 9.43 11.28
C VAL A 149 1.21 8.22 11.71
N ALA A 150 0.87 7.32 10.79
CA ALA A 150 0.16 6.08 11.13
C ALA A 150 0.98 5.16 12.05
N VAL A 151 2.31 5.07 11.85
CA VAL A 151 3.22 4.32 12.74
C VAL A 151 3.23 4.93 14.14
N GLU A 152 3.37 6.25 14.25
CA GLU A 152 3.39 6.93 15.55
C GLU A 152 2.04 6.84 16.27
N ALA A 153 0.92 6.85 15.51
CA ALA A 153 -0.42 6.64 16.08
C ALA A 153 -0.56 5.25 16.73
N GLN A 154 -0.08 4.18 16.08
CA GLN A 154 -0.07 2.85 16.71
C GLN A 154 0.69 2.86 18.03
N LYS A 155 1.90 3.43 18.03
CA LYS A 155 2.75 3.50 19.25
C LYS A 155 2.07 4.27 20.38
N LYS A 156 1.55 5.46 20.06
CA LYS A 156 0.94 6.35 21.06
C LYS A 156 -0.31 5.77 21.68
N TYR A 157 -1.19 5.18 20.89
CA TYR A 157 -2.49 4.71 21.34
C TYR A 157 -2.50 3.22 21.72
N GLY A 158 -1.40 2.49 21.51
CA GLY A 158 -1.24 1.09 21.92
C GLY A 158 -2.25 0.13 21.25
N VAL A 159 -2.69 0.46 20.03
CA VAL A 159 -3.62 -0.37 19.28
C VAL A 159 -2.86 -1.30 18.32
N VAL A 160 -3.52 -2.35 17.83
CA VAL A 160 -3.01 -3.17 16.74
C VAL A 160 -3.32 -2.47 15.42
N VAL A 161 -2.31 -2.25 14.58
CA VAL A 161 -2.49 -1.85 13.18
C VAL A 161 -1.83 -2.91 12.30
N GLN A 162 -2.62 -3.52 11.41
CA GLN A 162 -2.12 -4.49 10.44
C GLN A 162 -2.42 -4.03 9.02
N HIS A 163 -1.41 -4.09 8.17
CA HIS A 163 -1.47 -3.80 6.75
C HIS A 163 -1.92 -5.01 5.93
N GLY A 164 -2.72 -4.79 4.91
CA GLY A 164 -3.29 -5.82 4.03
C GLY A 164 -2.28 -6.43 3.05
N THR A 165 -1.05 -6.69 3.47
CA THR A 165 -0.02 -7.41 2.72
C THR A 165 -0.05 -8.90 3.05
N GLN A 166 -1.01 -9.63 2.44
CA GLN A 166 -1.27 -11.04 2.75
C GLN A 166 -0.05 -11.96 2.54
N ARG A 167 0.93 -11.56 1.72
CA ARG A 167 2.18 -12.32 1.49
C ARG A 167 3.04 -12.47 2.75
N ARG A 168 2.93 -11.53 3.69
CA ARG A 168 3.55 -11.60 5.02
C ARG A 168 3.04 -12.78 5.88
N SER A 169 1.89 -13.36 5.51
CA SER A 169 1.33 -14.55 6.16
C SER A 169 1.75 -15.88 5.48
N ASN A 170 2.66 -15.84 4.50
CA ASN A 170 3.14 -17.03 3.81
C ASN A 170 4.46 -17.50 4.43
N ALA A 171 4.43 -18.67 5.06
CA ALA A 171 5.59 -19.25 5.74
C ALA A 171 6.75 -19.62 4.78
N GLY A 172 6.46 -19.93 3.51
CA GLY A 172 7.51 -20.19 2.51
C GLY A 172 8.24 -18.90 2.14
N ILE A 173 7.53 -17.76 2.02
CA ILE A 173 8.14 -16.45 1.79
C ILE A 173 8.99 -16.06 3.01
N ALA A 174 8.46 -16.20 4.22
CA ALA A 174 9.22 -15.96 5.45
C ALA A 174 10.50 -16.80 5.50
N GLY A 175 10.41 -18.08 5.13
CA GLY A 175 11.57 -19.00 5.11
C GLY A 175 12.68 -18.57 4.15
N LEU A 176 12.33 -18.04 2.95
CA LEU A 176 13.35 -17.48 2.04
C LEU A 176 14.04 -16.28 2.66
N HIS A 177 13.29 -15.35 3.24
CA HIS A 177 13.85 -14.14 3.81
C HIS A 177 14.72 -14.44 5.04
N GLU A 178 14.31 -15.38 5.89
CA GLU A 178 15.14 -15.88 6.98
C GLU A 178 16.45 -16.51 6.46
N ALA A 179 16.40 -17.30 5.37
CA ALA A 179 17.58 -17.93 4.78
C ALA A 179 18.55 -16.93 4.14
N LEU A 180 18.05 -15.83 3.55
CA LEU A 180 18.87 -14.73 3.03
C LEU A 180 19.60 -13.99 4.16
N LYS A 181 18.89 -13.72 5.27
CA LYS A 181 19.42 -12.91 6.37
C LYS A 181 20.33 -13.66 7.32
N ASN A 182 20.14 -14.96 7.52
CA ASN A 182 20.92 -15.77 8.45
C ASN A 182 22.17 -16.43 7.81
N GLY A 183 22.43 -16.15 6.51
CA GLY A 183 23.60 -16.66 5.82
C GLY A 183 23.45 -18.11 5.29
N THR A 184 22.28 -18.71 5.34
CA THR A 184 21.99 -20.01 4.72
C THR A 184 22.11 -19.92 3.18
N LEU A 185 21.78 -18.75 2.62
CA LEU A 185 21.98 -18.39 1.23
C LEU A 185 23.05 -17.31 1.11
N PRO A 186 23.71 -17.18 -0.08
CA PRO A 186 24.58 -16.05 -0.34
C PRO A 186 23.82 -14.72 -0.18
N LYS A 187 24.55 -13.64 0.09
CA LYS A 187 23.94 -12.33 0.31
C LYS A 187 23.12 -11.86 -0.87
N LEU A 188 22.01 -11.22 -0.57
CA LEU A 188 21.17 -10.57 -1.55
C LEU A 188 21.88 -9.34 -2.13
N LYS A 189 21.90 -9.24 -3.46
CA LYS A 189 22.38 -8.08 -4.20
C LYS A 189 21.21 -7.23 -4.71
N ILE A 190 20.23 -7.89 -5.37
CA ILE A 190 19.06 -7.22 -5.95
C ILE A 190 17.79 -8.03 -5.61
N ALA A 191 16.76 -7.36 -5.05
CA ALA A 191 15.41 -7.86 -5.01
C ALA A 191 14.60 -7.17 -6.13
N TYR A 192 14.11 -7.93 -7.10
CA TYR A 192 13.39 -7.39 -8.24
C TYR A 192 11.90 -7.73 -8.18
N GLY A 193 11.04 -6.72 -8.12
CA GLY A 193 9.59 -6.88 -8.12
C GLY A 193 8.96 -6.59 -9.48
N TYR A 194 7.99 -7.40 -9.87
CA TYR A 194 7.27 -7.28 -11.13
C TYR A 194 5.78 -7.08 -10.91
N CYS A 195 5.23 -5.99 -11.47
CA CYS A 195 3.81 -5.76 -11.63
C CYS A 195 3.46 -5.70 -13.12
N CYS A 196 3.61 -6.84 -13.80
CA CYS A 196 3.27 -6.99 -15.21
C CYS A 196 1.81 -7.46 -15.34
N LYS A 197 0.86 -6.54 -15.07
CA LYS A 197 -0.57 -6.83 -15.04
C LYS A 197 -1.29 -6.02 -16.11
N PRO A 198 -1.89 -6.68 -17.12
CA PRO A 198 -2.62 -5.98 -18.16
C PRO A 198 -3.71 -5.06 -17.59
N ARG A 199 -3.74 -3.84 -18.10
CA ARG A 199 -4.79 -2.85 -17.84
C ARG A 199 -5.34 -2.37 -19.18
N GLY A 200 -6.40 -1.61 -19.17
CA GLY A 200 -6.96 -0.92 -20.32
C GLY A 200 -6.88 0.59 -20.17
N SER A 201 -7.10 1.31 -21.27
CA SER A 201 -7.35 2.74 -21.21
C SER A 201 -8.61 3.03 -20.40
N ILE A 202 -8.56 4.06 -19.57
CA ILE A 202 -9.74 4.54 -18.82
C ILE A 202 -10.59 5.54 -19.64
N GLY A 203 -10.12 5.91 -20.84
CA GLY A 203 -10.77 6.90 -21.67
C GLY A 203 -10.83 8.28 -21.04
N THR A 204 -11.68 9.14 -21.60
CA THR A 204 -11.92 10.50 -21.14
C THR A 204 -13.38 10.67 -20.75
N LYS A 205 -13.64 11.22 -19.59
CA LYS A 205 -14.98 11.58 -19.10
C LYS A 205 -15.02 13.08 -18.80
N PRO A 206 -16.10 13.79 -19.09
CA PRO A 206 -16.27 15.17 -18.65
C PRO A 206 -16.45 15.23 -17.12
N ASP A 207 -16.06 16.34 -16.54
CA ASP A 207 -16.46 16.68 -15.19
C ASP A 207 -17.97 16.93 -15.13
N GLY A 208 -18.57 16.69 -13.98
CA GLY A 208 -20.01 16.81 -13.80
C GLY A 208 -20.43 16.70 -12.34
N ASP A 209 -21.71 16.47 -12.13
CA ASP A 209 -22.26 16.25 -10.80
C ASP A 209 -22.11 14.79 -10.35
N PRO A 210 -21.81 14.53 -9.08
CA PRO A 210 -21.80 13.18 -8.56
C PRO A 210 -23.21 12.58 -8.57
N PRO A 211 -23.34 11.23 -8.71
CA PRO A 211 -24.60 10.55 -8.56
C PRO A 211 -25.27 10.90 -7.21
N ALA A 212 -26.58 11.07 -7.17
CA ALA A 212 -27.33 11.40 -5.95
C ALA A 212 -27.17 10.36 -4.82
N THR A 213 -26.74 9.15 -5.15
CA THR A 213 -26.45 8.10 -4.16
C THR A 213 -25.09 8.27 -3.47
N LEU A 214 -24.16 8.99 -4.09
CA LEU A 214 -22.79 9.17 -3.61
C LEU A 214 -22.66 10.45 -2.76
N ASP A 215 -22.26 10.32 -1.50
CA ASP A 215 -21.74 11.44 -0.72
C ASP A 215 -20.33 11.77 -1.20
N TRP A 216 -20.22 12.71 -2.14
CA TRP A 216 -18.98 13.09 -2.77
C TRP A 216 -17.98 13.70 -1.80
N ASP A 217 -18.43 14.47 -0.82
CA ASP A 217 -17.56 15.07 0.19
C ASP A 217 -16.93 14.02 1.09
N LEU A 218 -17.67 12.97 1.44
CA LEU A 218 -17.15 11.83 2.16
C LEU A 218 -16.22 10.98 1.28
N TRP A 219 -16.54 10.82 0.00
CA TRP A 219 -15.69 10.01 -0.88
C TRP A 219 -14.35 10.69 -1.14
N LYS A 220 -14.32 11.98 -1.50
CA LYS A 220 -13.06 12.71 -1.75
C LYS A 220 -12.23 12.92 -0.48
N GLY A 221 -12.88 13.13 0.68
CA GLY A 221 -12.22 13.24 1.98
C GLY A 221 -10.99 14.13 2.00
N PRO A 222 -9.79 13.58 2.32
CA PRO A 222 -8.55 14.34 2.36
C PRO A 222 -8.05 14.81 0.99
N ALA A 223 -8.47 14.16 -0.12
CA ALA A 223 -7.99 14.53 -1.44
C ALA A 223 -8.52 15.91 -1.88
N VAL A 224 -7.61 16.75 -2.37
CA VAL A 224 -7.96 18.07 -2.91
C VAL A 224 -8.38 17.92 -4.38
N ILE A 225 -9.68 17.74 -4.59
CA ILE A 225 -10.31 17.57 -5.90
C ILE A 225 -11.41 18.61 -6.05
N ASP A 226 -11.36 19.39 -7.10
CA ASP A 226 -12.27 20.51 -7.33
C ASP A 226 -13.62 20.04 -7.89
N HIS A 227 -13.61 19.07 -8.82
CA HIS A 227 -14.79 18.59 -9.54
C HIS A 227 -14.93 17.08 -9.49
N TYR A 228 -16.16 16.59 -9.49
CA TYR A 228 -16.43 15.17 -9.67
C TYR A 228 -16.13 14.77 -11.11
N ASN A 229 -15.44 13.65 -11.28
CA ASN A 229 -15.26 13.00 -12.55
C ASN A 229 -15.60 11.50 -12.44
N ALA A 230 -16.43 11.01 -13.38
CA ALA A 230 -16.89 9.61 -13.35
C ALA A 230 -15.76 8.58 -13.56
N ASN A 231 -14.57 9.00 -14.01
CA ASN A 231 -13.41 8.12 -14.03
C ASN A 231 -12.83 7.85 -12.65
N LEU A 232 -13.03 8.73 -11.66
CA LEU A 232 -12.53 8.49 -10.29
C LEU A 232 -13.26 7.35 -9.60
N VAL A 233 -14.59 7.28 -9.70
CA VAL A 233 -15.42 6.37 -8.92
C VAL A 233 -15.91 5.21 -9.81
N HIS A 234 -15.72 3.93 -9.41
CA HIS A 234 -15.25 3.45 -8.10
C HIS A 234 -13.85 2.81 -8.16
N TYR A 235 -13.16 2.77 -9.33
CA TYR A 235 -11.92 2.01 -9.48
C TYR A 235 -10.75 2.82 -10.04
N ASN A 236 -10.99 3.68 -11.05
CA ASN A 236 -9.88 4.32 -11.78
C ASN A 236 -9.17 5.43 -10.99
N TRP A 237 -9.65 5.75 -9.79
CA TRP A 237 -8.97 6.62 -8.85
C TRP A 237 -7.49 6.21 -8.62
N HIS A 238 -7.14 4.97 -8.86
CA HIS A 238 -5.76 4.47 -8.80
C HIS A 238 -4.79 5.21 -9.72
N TRP A 239 -5.31 5.73 -10.85
CA TRP A 239 -4.50 6.31 -11.92
C TRP A 239 -4.40 7.84 -11.87
N PHE A 240 -4.87 8.46 -10.80
CA PHE A 240 -4.81 9.91 -10.54
C PHE A 240 -3.97 10.17 -9.31
N TRP A 241 -3.00 11.12 -9.42
CA TRP A 241 -2.07 11.40 -8.31
C TRP A 241 -2.74 11.92 -7.03
N LYS A 242 -3.91 12.53 -7.14
CA LYS A 242 -4.67 13.05 -5.98
C LYS A 242 -5.33 11.95 -5.13
N THR A 243 -5.51 10.76 -5.68
CA THR A 243 -6.27 9.69 -5.02
C THR A 243 -5.56 8.35 -5.00
N GLY A 244 -4.57 8.17 -5.88
CA GLY A 244 -3.84 6.93 -6.07
C GLY A 244 -2.37 7.18 -6.43
N ASN A 245 -1.62 6.10 -6.56
CA ASN A 245 -0.17 6.12 -6.80
C ASN A 245 0.22 5.24 -8.01
N GLY A 246 -0.73 4.98 -8.91
CA GLY A 246 -0.52 4.07 -10.02
C GLY A 246 -0.34 2.61 -9.61
N ASP A 247 0.00 1.74 -10.57
CA ASP A 247 0.20 0.32 -10.26
C ASP A 247 1.46 0.05 -9.44
N LEU A 248 2.38 1.00 -9.35
CA LEU A 248 3.54 0.88 -8.45
C LEU A 248 3.10 0.67 -7.00
N ASN A 249 2.16 1.48 -6.50
CA ASN A 249 1.63 1.34 -5.14
C ASN A 249 0.21 0.73 -5.10
N ASN A 250 -0.36 0.30 -6.24
CA ASN A 250 -1.57 -0.52 -6.24
C ASN A 250 -1.22 -2.01 -6.17
N GLN A 251 -1.04 -2.70 -7.30
CA GLN A 251 -0.60 -4.10 -7.29
C GLN A 251 0.83 -4.21 -6.79
N GLY A 252 1.69 -3.26 -7.17
CA GLY A 252 3.11 -3.26 -6.86
C GLY A 252 3.46 -3.25 -5.39
N THR A 253 2.60 -2.70 -4.52
CA THR A 253 2.85 -2.74 -3.06
C THR A 253 3.10 -4.16 -2.55
N HIS A 254 2.42 -5.17 -3.09
CA HIS A 254 2.63 -6.57 -2.68
C HIS A 254 4.05 -7.06 -2.98
N GLN A 255 4.58 -6.70 -4.15
CA GLN A 255 5.94 -7.09 -4.55
C GLN A 255 7.00 -6.19 -3.94
N LEU A 256 6.72 -4.90 -3.76
CA LEU A 256 7.60 -3.97 -3.05
C LEU A 256 7.77 -4.37 -1.58
N ASP A 257 6.67 -4.75 -0.91
CA ASP A 257 6.71 -5.23 0.47
C ASP A 257 7.56 -6.49 0.61
N VAL A 258 7.39 -7.45 -0.30
CA VAL A 258 8.19 -8.69 -0.32
C VAL A 258 9.65 -8.42 -0.67
N ALA A 259 9.94 -7.53 -1.64
CA ALA A 259 11.30 -7.12 -1.98
C ALA A 259 11.98 -6.41 -0.79
N ARG A 260 11.26 -5.46 -0.13
CA ARG A 260 11.76 -4.80 1.08
C ARG A 260 12.05 -5.79 2.21
N TRP A 261 11.19 -6.79 2.39
CA TRP A 261 11.37 -7.81 3.42
C TRP A 261 12.64 -8.65 3.22
N ALA A 262 13.13 -8.79 1.97
CA ALA A 262 14.38 -9.46 1.65
C ALA A 262 15.64 -8.63 1.97
N ILE A 263 15.52 -7.31 2.08
CA ILE A 263 16.62 -6.40 2.46
C ILE A 263 17.01 -6.64 3.92
N ASP A 264 18.28 -6.45 4.24
CA ASP A 264 18.82 -6.66 5.59
C ASP A 264 18.05 -5.83 6.65
N ASP A 265 17.91 -6.39 7.86
CA ASP A 265 17.05 -5.81 8.90
C ASP A 265 17.57 -4.49 9.49
N ASP A 266 18.88 -4.23 9.38
CA ASP A 266 19.50 -2.97 9.79
C ASP A 266 19.26 -1.80 8.79
N GLN A 267 18.71 -2.12 7.62
CA GLN A 267 18.36 -1.12 6.60
C GLN A 267 16.91 -0.68 6.75
N THR A 268 16.64 0.61 6.94
CA THR A 268 15.26 1.15 7.03
C THR A 268 14.75 1.64 5.68
N HIS A 269 15.44 2.59 5.08
CA HIS A 269 15.07 3.22 3.81
C HIS A 269 16.23 3.24 2.82
N PRO A 270 15.96 3.31 1.52
CA PRO A 270 17.01 3.54 0.53
C PRO A 270 17.58 4.96 0.65
N VAL A 271 18.82 5.13 0.25
CA VAL A 271 19.49 6.44 0.16
C VAL A 271 19.38 7.09 -1.21
N ARG A 272 19.03 6.30 -2.24
CA ARG A 272 18.82 6.79 -3.61
C ARG A 272 17.62 6.12 -4.26
N ALA A 273 16.86 6.87 -5.07
CA ALA A 273 15.81 6.35 -5.91
C ALA A 273 15.80 7.03 -7.29
N LEU A 274 15.49 6.26 -8.33
CA LEU A 274 15.36 6.72 -9.70
C LEU A 274 14.26 5.94 -10.40
N ALA A 275 13.47 6.62 -11.25
CA ALA A 275 12.47 5.98 -12.09
C ALA A 275 12.47 6.54 -13.51
N ILE A 276 12.20 5.65 -14.48
CA ILE A 276 11.99 5.98 -15.88
C ILE A 276 10.77 5.21 -16.38
N GLY A 277 9.90 5.87 -17.15
CA GLY A 277 8.69 5.22 -17.63
C GLY A 277 7.87 6.12 -18.53
N GLY A 278 6.58 5.81 -18.66
CA GLY A 278 5.66 6.60 -19.46
C GLY A 278 4.22 6.05 -19.42
N ARG A 279 3.34 6.76 -20.12
CA ARG A 279 2.00 6.29 -20.39
C ARG A 279 1.88 6.05 -21.90
N PHE A 280 2.13 4.80 -22.29
CA PHE A 280 2.22 4.40 -23.69
C PHE A 280 0.91 3.82 -24.18
N LEU A 281 0.67 3.92 -25.51
CA LEU A 281 -0.45 3.37 -26.26
C LEU A 281 -1.83 3.97 -25.94
N TRP A 282 -1.98 4.73 -24.87
CA TRP A 282 -3.27 5.31 -24.47
C TRP A 282 -3.19 6.83 -24.37
N ASN A 283 -4.18 7.47 -24.92
CA ASN A 283 -4.45 8.88 -24.69
C ASN A 283 -5.75 8.99 -23.89
N ASP A 284 -5.62 8.99 -22.57
CA ASP A 284 -6.73 9.01 -21.62
C ASP A 284 -6.42 9.93 -20.42
N GLN A 285 -7.33 10.02 -19.46
CA GLN A 285 -7.20 10.89 -18.28
C GLN A 285 -6.26 10.37 -17.22
N GLY A 286 -5.70 9.17 -17.36
CA GLY A 286 -4.76 8.64 -16.36
C GLY A 286 -3.48 9.44 -16.30
N GLU A 287 -3.05 9.80 -15.11
CA GLU A 287 -1.86 10.62 -14.85
C GLU A 287 -0.62 9.78 -14.52
N THR A 288 -0.84 8.60 -13.91
CA THR A 288 0.26 7.73 -13.48
C THR A 288 0.82 6.92 -14.65
N PRO A 289 2.11 6.54 -14.64
CA PRO A 289 2.67 5.71 -15.70
C PRO A 289 1.96 4.34 -15.77
N ASN A 290 1.74 3.85 -17.00
CA ASN A 290 1.31 2.48 -17.23
C ASN A 290 2.48 1.53 -17.45
N THR A 291 3.69 2.09 -17.54
CA THR A 291 4.93 1.36 -17.73
C THR A 291 6.06 2.13 -17.05
N MET A 292 6.79 1.47 -16.18
CA MET A 292 7.89 2.10 -15.42
C MET A 292 8.94 1.05 -15.04
N PHE A 293 10.20 1.43 -15.14
CA PHE A 293 11.33 0.78 -14.51
C PHE A 293 11.87 1.70 -13.41
N ALA A 294 12.07 1.17 -12.22
CA ALA A 294 12.51 1.96 -11.09
C ALA A 294 13.54 1.22 -10.24
N MET A 295 14.40 2.00 -9.58
CA MET A 295 15.47 1.54 -8.71
C MET A 295 15.43 2.29 -7.38
N ALA A 296 15.68 1.56 -6.29
CA ALA A 296 16.00 2.12 -4.98
C ALA A 296 17.21 1.41 -4.39
N GLU A 297 18.22 2.16 -3.96
CA GLU A 297 19.49 1.64 -3.43
C GLU A 297 19.64 1.97 -1.95
N TYR A 298 20.00 0.96 -1.18
CA TYR A 298 20.19 1.02 0.27
C TYR A 298 21.63 1.36 0.65
N PRO A 299 21.88 1.87 1.88
CA PRO A 299 23.24 2.22 2.35
C PRO A 299 24.27 1.09 2.21
N ASN A 300 23.85 -0.16 2.41
CA ASN A 300 24.71 -1.34 2.28
C ASN A 300 24.93 -1.81 0.83
N GLY A 301 24.42 -1.10 -0.17
CA GLY A 301 24.54 -1.41 -1.59
C GLY A 301 23.52 -2.40 -2.13
N GLN A 302 22.62 -2.93 -1.30
CA GLN A 302 21.47 -3.73 -1.76
C GLN A 302 20.51 -2.86 -2.57
N ILE A 303 19.87 -3.44 -3.58
CA ILE A 303 18.96 -2.71 -4.47
C ILE A 303 17.60 -3.39 -4.51
N VAL A 304 16.55 -2.57 -4.54
CA VAL A 304 15.23 -2.96 -5.02
C VAL A 304 15.02 -2.40 -6.42
N LEU A 305 14.80 -3.28 -7.39
CA LEU A 305 14.31 -2.95 -8.72
C LEU A 305 12.81 -3.18 -8.79
N PHE A 306 12.15 -2.38 -9.60
CA PHE A 306 10.72 -2.56 -9.83
C PHE A 306 10.32 -2.32 -11.29
N ASN A 307 9.44 -3.20 -11.80
CA ASN A 307 8.93 -3.13 -13.17
C ASN A 307 7.39 -3.09 -13.15
N VAL A 308 6.83 -1.93 -13.52
CA VAL A 308 5.41 -1.83 -13.86
C VAL A 308 5.26 -1.96 -15.36
N ARG A 309 4.37 -2.84 -15.82
CA ARG A 309 4.04 -3.00 -17.22
C ARG A 309 2.58 -3.39 -17.38
N ASN A 310 1.74 -2.41 -17.67
CA ASN A 310 0.30 -2.59 -17.81
C ASN A 310 -0.16 -2.75 -19.27
N VAL A 311 0.74 -2.59 -20.22
CA VAL A 311 0.46 -2.75 -21.65
C VAL A 311 0.61 -4.19 -22.09
N ASN A 312 -0.33 -4.68 -22.90
CA ASN A 312 -0.28 -6.03 -23.44
C ASN A 312 0.61 -6.13 -24.66
N TYR A 313 1.17 -7.31 -24.89
CA TYR A 313 1.86 -7.66 -26.12
C TYR A 313 1.67 -9.16 -26.44
N LYS A 314 1.97 -9.55 -27.67
CA LYS A 314 1.89 -10.96 -28.09
C LYS A 314 2.82 -11.82 -27.23
N GLY A 315 2.28 -12.86 -26.60
CA GLY A 315 3.01 -13.71 -25.67
C GLY A 315 3.13 -13.14 -24.24
N TYR A 316 2.44 -12.05 -23.94
CA TYR A 316 2.37 -11.51 -22.58
C TYR A 316 1.59 -12.45 -21.67
N GLU A 317 2.27 -12.88 -20.63
CA GLU A 317 1.66 -13.57 -19.51
C GLU A 317 1.69 -12.61 -18.34
N GLY A 318 0.51 -12.26 -17.79
CA GLY A 318 0.39 -11.35 -16.67
C GLY A 318 1.16 -11.87 -15.46
N GLN A 319 2.36 -11.34 -15.22
CA GLN A 319 3.27 -11.81 -14.19
C GLN A 319 3.39 -10.80 -13.06
N VAL A 320 3.13 -11.29 -11.85
CA VAL A 320 3.23 -10.52 -10.61
C VAL A 320 4.02 -11.36 -9.63
N PHE A 321 5.33 -11.14 -9.54
CA PHE A 321 6.25 -11.98 -8.76
C PHE A 321 7.51 -11.21 -8.34
N ASN A 322 8.40 -11.88 -7.61
CA ASN A 322 9.72 -11.37 -7.26
C ASN A 322 10.81 -12.31 -7.70
N GLU A 323 11.97 -11.74 -8.03
CA GLU A 323 13.24 -12.43 -8.25
C GLU A 323 14.30 -11.89 -7.29
N TYR A 324 15.27 -12.74 -6.95
CA TYR A 324 16.34 -12.39 -6.03
C TYR A 324 17.68 -12.76 -6.66
N TYR A 325 18.51 -11.76 -6.89
CA TYR A 325 19.85 -11.89 -7.46
C TYR A 325 20.86 -11.83 -6.33
N LEU A 326 21.67 -12.88 -6.18
CA LEU A 326 22.62 -13.04 -5.10
C LEU A 326 24.03 -12.62 -5.51
N GLU A 327 24.92 -12.36 -4.54
CA GLU A 327 26.30 -11.92 -4.80
C GLU A 327 27.12 -12.96 -5.54
N ASP A 328 26.84 -14.26 -5.37
CA ASP A 328 27.50 -15.35 -6.08
C ASP A 328 27.03 -15.52 -7.54
N GLY A 329 26.08 -14.70 -7.99
CA GLY A 329 25.46 -14.77 -9.32
C GLY A 329 24.28 -15.75 -9.43
N SER A 330 23.88 -16.39 -8.34
CA SER A 330 22.66 -17.20 -8.30
C SER A 330 21.41 -16.33 -8.42
N VAL A 331 20.36 -16.86 -9.05
CA VAL A 331 19.06 -16.20 -9.16
C VAL A 331 17.97 -17.10 -8.61
N ILE A 332 17.18 -16.59 -7.65
CA ILE A 332 16.06 -17.29 -7.06
C ILE A 332 14.76 -16.71 -7.64
N THR A 333 13.83 -17.60 -8.03
CA THR A 333 12.52 -17.26 -8.56
C THR A 333 11.43 -18.08 -7.85
N GLY A 334 10.23 -17.51 -7.73
CA GLY A 334 9.08 -18.19 -7.13
C GLY A 334 8.37 -17.36 -6.07
N GLU A 335 7.31 -17.94 -5.50
CA GLU A 335 6.49 -17.30 -4.48
C GLU A 335 6.01 -18.33 -3.46
N GLY A 336 6.75 -18.43 -2.33
CA GLY A 336 6.48 -19.41 -1.27
C GLY A 336 7.04 -20.81 -1.53
N THR A 337 7.22 -21.18 -2.79
CA THR A 337 8.06 -22.27 -3.28
C THR A 337 9.03 -21.70 -4.29
N TYR A 338 10.27 -22.13 -4.29
CA TYR A 338 11.33 -21.47 -5.00
C TYR A 338 12.15 -22.40 -5.86
N LYS A 339 12.70 -21.85 -6.94
CA LYS A 339 13.75 -22.43 -7.74
C LYS A 339 14.98 -21.55 -7.69
N ILE A 340 16.15 -22.15 -7.79
CA ILE A 340 17.42 -21.44 -7.85
C ILE A 340 18.16 -21.84 -9.14
N ARG A 341 18.64 -20.85 -9.88
CA ARG A 341 19.55 -21.03 -11.00
C ARG A 341 20.94 -20.60 -10.56
N ARG A 342 21.88 -21.53 -10.60
CA ARG A 342 23.28 -21.31 -10.20
C ARG A 342 24.09 -20.66 -11.32
N PRO A 343 25.20 -19.95 -11.02
CA PRO A 343 26.10 -19.41 -12.02
C PRO A 343 26.60 -20.51 -12.99
N GLY A 344 26.62 -20.19 -14.29
CA GLY A 344 27.03 -21.12 -15.33
C GLY A 344 26.04 -22.24 -15.66
N SER A 345 24.85 -22.24 -15.09
CA SER A 345 23.76 -23.18 -15.38
C SER A 345 22.57 -22.48 -16.02
N ASP A 346 22.06 -23.04 -17.12
CA ASP A 346 20.79 -22.61 -17.72
C ASP A 346 19.56 -23.27 -17.05
N LYS A 347 19.79 -24.27 -16.17
CA LYS A 347 18.72 -25.01 -15.50
C LYS A 347 18.49 -24.47 -14.09
N ALA A 348 17.23 -24.21 -13.77
CA ALA A 348 16.78 -23.94 -12.41
C ALA A 348 16.44 -25.25 -11.70
N GLU A 349 16.89 -25.40 -10.47
CA GLU A 349 16.61 -26.54 -9.56
C GLU A 349 15.67 -26.11 -8.43
N ASP A 350 14.96 -27.05 -7.83
CA ASP A 350 14.08 -26.75 -6.71
C ASP A 350 14.91 -26.35 -5.48
N LEU A 351 14.61 -25.20 -4.91
CA LEU A 351 15.22 -24.70 -3.68
C LEU A 351 14.34 -25.08 -2.49
N LYS A 352 14.79 -26.03 -1.69
CA LYS A 352 14.10 -26.46 -0.47
C LYS A 352 14.58 -25.66 0.72
N LEU A 353 13.68 -24.91 1.32
CA LEU A 353 13.92 -24.09 2.52
C LEU A 353 12.94 -24.49 3.64
N PRO A 354 13.35 -24.38 4.90
CA PRO A 354 12.43 -24.47 6.02
C PRO A 354 11.33 -23.39 5.92
N ALA A 355 10.15 -23.71 6.42
CA ALA A 355 9.10 -22.71 6.60
C ALA A 355 9.53 -21.69 7.68
N GLY A 356 9.42 -20.41 7.37
CA GLY A 356 9.70 -19.34 8.31
C GLY A 356 8.55 -19.09 9.28
N LYS A 357 8.77 -18.23 10.25
CA LYS A 357 7.82 -17.94 11.33
C LYS A 357 6.76 -16.94 10.88
N VAL A 358 5.49 -17.32 10.98
CA VAL A 358 4.33 -16.45 10.78
C VAL A 358 3.25 -16.76 11.82
N THR A 359 2.46 -15.78 12.21
CA THR A 359 1.27 -16.01 13.03
C THR A 359 0.22 -16.75 12.19
N PRO A 360 -0.32 -17.88 12.67
CA PRO A 360 -1.28 -18.68 11.94
C PRO A 360 -2.61 -17.95 11.63
N GLY A 361 -3.34 -18.48 10.64
CA GLY A 361 -4.66 -17.97 10.26
C GLY A 361 -4.67 -16.97 9.10
N GLY A 362 -3.53 -16.81 8.41
CA GLY A 362 -3.40 -15.88 7.29
C GLY A 362 -3.48 -14.41 7.71
N GLU A 363 -3.76 -13.52 6.75
CA GLU A 363 -3.87 -12.09 7.04
C GLU A 363 -5.01 -11.74 8.00
N TRP A 364 -6.13 -12.43 7.91
CA TRP A 364 -7.30 -12.18 8.77
C TRP A 364 -7.10 -12.72 10.18
N GLY A 365 -6.66 -13.98 10.29
CA GLY A 365 -6.46 -14.65 11.57
C GLY A 365 -5.33 -14.06 12.39
N SER A 366 -4.23 -13.63 11.77
CA SER A 366 -3.13 -12.96 12.46
C SER A 366 -3.56 -11.63 13.09
N PHE A 367 -4.38 -10.84 12.37
CA PHE A 367 -4.95 -9.60 12.93
C PHE A 367 -5.84 -9.88 14.13
N VAL A 368 -6.79 -10.82 14.01
CA VAL A 368 -7.69 -11.17 15.12
C VAL A 368 -6.92 -11.75 16.31
N SER A 369 -5.88 -12.57 16.05
CA SER A 369 -4.97 -13.08 17.10
C SER A 369 -4.24 -11.95 17.82
N ALA A 370 -3.75 -10.95 17.08
CA ALA A 370 -3.09 -9.77 17.64
C ALA A 370 -4.06 -8.93 18.50
N VAL A 371 -5.28 -8.71 18.00
CA VAL A 371 -6.34 -7.98 18.72
C VAL A 371 -6.72 -8.67 20.02
N ARG A 372 -6.99 -9.98 19.99
CA ARG A 372 -7.35 -10.77 21.17
C ARG A 372 -6.24 -10.79 22.22
N ALA A 373 -4.99 -10.80 21.77
CA ALA A 373 -3.84 -10.76 22.68
C ALA A 373 -3.48 -9.35 23.17
N GLY A 374 -4.02 -8.30 22.50
CA GLY A 374 -3.55 -6.92 22.72
C GLY A 374 -2.08 -6.74 22.36
N ASP A 375 -1.56 -7.54 21.42
CA ASP A 375 -0.14 -7.62 21.07
C ASP A 375 0.06 -7.33 19.57
N PRO A 376 0.51 -6.13 19.19
CA PRO A 376 0.74 -5.77 17.80
C PRO A 376 1.81 -6.63 17.10
N THR A 377 2.71 -7.27 17.85
CA THR A 377 3.78 -8.10 17.27
C THR A 377 3.26 -9.39 16.63
N ARG A 378 2.04 -9.80 16.94
CA ARG A 378 1.37 -10.92 16.31
C ARG A 378 0.78 -10.61 14.93
N ALA A 379 0.69 -9.34 14.57
CA ALA A 379 0.23 -8.94 13.25
C ALA A 379 1.30 -9.24 12.19
N ASN A 380 1.02 -10.13 11.24
CA ASN A 380 1.99 -10.52 10.21
C ASN A 380 2.43 -9.33 9.33
N GLY A 381 1.52 -8.40 9.03
CA GLY A 381 1.81 -7.16 8.29
C GLY A 381 1.83 -5.97 9.25
N ASN A 382 2.88 -5.82 10.08
CA ASN A 382 2.95 -4.70 11.01
C ASN A 382 3.08 -3.35 10.29
N VAL A 383 2.65 -2.27 10.98
CA VAL A 383 2.55 -0.93 10.38
C VAL A 383 3.91 -0.31 10.04
N LEU A 384 4.96 -0.65 10.76
CA LEU A 384 6.31 -0.11 10.50
C LEU A 384 6.89 -0.68 9.20
N ASP A 385 6.81 -2.01 9.03
CA ASP A 385 7.22 -2.66 7.79
C ASP A 385 6.37 -2.19 6.60
N ALA A 386 5.07 -1.97 6.83
CA ALA A 386 4.16 -1.42 5.83
C ALA A 386 4.61 -0.02 5.38
N HIS A 387 4.98 0.84 6.33
CA HIS A 387 5.52 2.16 6.03
C HIS A 387 6.79 2.06 5.18
N TYR A 388 7.76 1.24 5.59
CA TYR A 388 9.00 1.05 4.84
C TYR A 388 8.75 0.52 3.42
N GLY A 389 7.81 -0.41 3.24
CA GLY A 389 7.42 -0.93 1.93
C GLY A 389 6.75 0.11 1.04
N CYS A 390 5.86 0.95 1.60
CA CYS A 390 5.17 2.01 0.87
C CYS A 390 6.12 3.15 0.45
N VAL A 391 7.06 3.51 1.33
CA VAL A 391 8.06 4.56 1.05
C VAL A 391 8.86 4.24 -0.21
N LEU A 392 9.24 2.98 -0.47
CA LEU A 392 9.90 2.58 -1.72
C LEU A 392 9.13 3.07 -2.95
N GLY A 393 7.83 2.77 -3.02
CA GLY A 393 7.00 3.19 -4.13
C GLY A 393 6.83 4.70 -4.20
N HIS A 394 6.74 5.39 -3.05
CA HIS A 394 6.64 6.84 -3.02
C HIS A 394 7.91 7.51 -3.55
N LEU A 395 9.10 7.07 -3.13
CA LEU A 395 10.37 7.65 -3.61
C LEU A 395 10.57 7.43 -5.11
N MET A 396 10.23 6.25 -5.64
CA MET A 396 10.26 5.95 -7.07
C MET A 396 9.26 6.83 -7.85
N ASN A 397 8.03 7.00 -7.35
CA ASN A 397 7.02 7.88 -7.93
C ASN A 397 7.46 9.36 -7.88
N ASN A 398 8.07 9.81 -6.79
CA ASN A 398 8.56 11.19 -6.66
C ASN A 398 9.65 11.48 -7.71
N SER A 399 10.58 10.54 -7.93
CA SER A 399 11.55 10.66 -9.02
C SER A 399 10.84 10.79 -10.38
N TYR A 400 9.92 9.90 -10.71
CA TYR A 400 9.16 9.95 -11.97
C TYR A 400 8.40 11.29 -12.14
N ARG A 401 7.72 11.77 -11.10
CA ARG A 401 6.93 13.02 -11.12
C ARG A 401 7.79 14.26 -11.42
N LEU A 402 9.02 14.28 -10.95
CA LEU A 402 10.00 15.36 -11.19
C LEU A 402 10.75 15.18 -12.51
N GLY A 403 10.46 14.14 -13.28
CA GLY A 403 11.17 13.78 -14.49
C GLY A 403 10.89 14.70 -15.67
N THR A 404 11.78 14.62 -16.66
CA THR A 404 11.69 15.27 -17.97
C THR A 404 11.58 14.27 -19.09
N GLU A 405 11.08 14.69 -20.25
CA GLU A 405 11.01 13.82 -21.42
C GLU A 405 12.41 13.57 -22.01
N VAL A 406 12.68 12.32 -22.31
CA VAL A 406 13.90 11.86 -23.00
C VAL A 406 13.51 10.91 -24.14
N PRO A 407 14.38 10.72 -25.15
CA PRO A 407 14.13 9.77 -26.23
C PRO A 407 13.79 8.36 -25.70
N PHE A 408 12.97 7.63 -26.47
CA PHE A 408 12.68 6.22 -26.21
C PHE A 408 13.89 5.37 -26.66
N ASP A 409 14.88 5.23 -25.80
CA ASP A 409 16.17 4.59 -26.09
C ASP A 409 16.62 3.73 -24.90
N ALA A 410 17.33 2.62 -25.19
CA ALA A 410 17.89 1.74 -24.17
C ALA A 410 18.94 2.42 -23.26
N LYS A 411 19.52 3.52 -23.72
CA LYS A 411 20.52 4.32 -22.99
C LYS A 411 19.95 5.61 -22.40
N ALA A 412 18.61 5.75 -22.41
CA ALA A 412 17.94 6.96 -21.91
C ALA A 412 18.23 7.21 -20.43
N ALA A 413 18.36 6.17 -19.61
CA ALA A 413 18.68 6.28 -18.20
C ALA A 413 20.14 5.92 -17.91
N ARG A 414 20.74 6.63 -16.95
CA ARG A 414 22.06 6.32 -16.43
C ARG A 414 21.93 5.90 -14.98
N PHE A 415 22.42 4.72 -14.66
CA PHE A 415 22.36 4.11 -13.33
C PHE A 415 23.70 4.20 -12.58
N GLY A 416 24.49 5.24 -12.86
CA GLY A 416 25.85 5.38 -12.33
C GLY A 416 26.72 4.19 -12.76
N ASP A 417 27.50 3.63 -11.83
CA ASP A 417 28.40 2.49 -12.08
C ASP A 417 27.68 1.13 -12.02
N ARG A 418 26.33 1.12 -11.89
CA ARG A 418 25.51 -0.10 -11.75
C ARG A 418 25.21 -0.70 -13.12
N LYS A 419 26.18 -1.41 -13.69
CA LYS A 419 26.03 -2.13 -14.96
C LYS A 419 24.91 -3.16 -14.91
N ASP A 420 24.77 -3.85 -13.78
CA ASP A 420 23.70 -4.82 -13.52
C ASP A 420 22.30 -4.22 -13.65
N VAL A 421 22.09 -3.04 -13.11
CA VAL A 421 20.81 -2.32 -13.23
C VAL A 421 20.58 -1.86 -14.67
N ALA A 422 21.63 -1.41 -15.37
CA ALA A 422 21.54 -1.01 -16.78
C ALA A 422 21.11 -2.18 -17.68
N GLU A 423 21.66 -3.38 -17.46
CA GLU A 423 21.29 -4.60 -18.20
C GLU A 423 19.81 -4.97 -17.99
N HIS A 424 19.28 -4.82 -16.77
CA HIS A 424 17.86 -5.00 -16.50
C HIS A 424 17.00 -3.97 -17.21
N PHE A 425 17.44 -2.71 -17.28
CA PHE A 425 16.74 -1.67 -18.02
C PHE A 425 16.77 -1.91 -19.53
N GLU A 426 17.90 -2.35 -20.11
CA GLU A 426 18.00 -2.73 -21.51
C GLU A 426 17.02 -3.86 -21.86
N THR A 427 16.92 -4.88 -20.99
CA THR A 427 15.93 -5.96 -21.11
C THR A 427 14.50 -5.43 -21.08
N PHE A 428 14.19 -4.54 -20.13
CA PHE A 428 12.90 -3.88 -20.04
C PHE A 428 12.58 -3.08 -21.32
N HIS A 429 13.56 -2.28 -21.82
CA HIS A 429 13.40 -1.51 -23.04
C HIS A 429 13.17 -2.40 -24.27
N ALA A 430 13.93 -3.51 -24.40
CA ALA A 430 13.74 -4.46 -25.50
C ALA A 430 12.32 -5.06 -25.48
N ILE A 431 11.77 -5.41 -24.33
CA ILE A 431 10.39 -5.87 -24.20
C ILE A 431 9.41 -4.79 -24.68
N MET A 432 9.64 -3.53 -24.31
CA MET A 432 8.75 -2.42 -24.72
C MET A 432 8.83 -2.16 -26.22
N ARG A 433 10.02 -2.21 -26.81
CA ARG A 433 10.22 -1.99 -28.24
C ARG A 433 9.71 -3.19 -29.07
N ASP A 434 10.17 -4.39 -28.75
CA ASP A 434 9.99 -5.58 -29.60
C ASP A 434 8.72 -6.38 -29.22
N GLY A 435 8.40 -6.46 -27.92
CA GLY A 435 7.24 -7.20 -27.42
C GLY A 435 5.95 -6.39 -27.50
N VAL A 436 5.99 -5.15 -27.00
CA VAL A 436 4.82 -4.24 -27.02
C VAL A 436 4.67 -3.54 -28.37
N GLY A 437 5.79 -3.31 -29.07
CA GLY A 437 5.80 -2.62 -30.38
C GLY A 437 5.69 -1.11 -30.25
N ILE A 438 6.26 -0.51 -29.21
CA ILE A 438 6.32 0.95 -29.07
C ILE A 438 7.23 1.50 -30.18
N PRO A 439 6.73 2.39 -31.06
CA PRO A 439 7.54 2.97 -32.12
C PRO A 439 8.65 3.83 -31.54
N ALA A 440 9.88 3.65 -32.05
CA ALA A 440 11.02 4.46 -31.61
C ALA A 440 10.83 5.94 -31.98
N ASP A 441 10.25 6.20 -33.16
CA ASP A 441 9.97 7.55 -33.61
C ASP A 441 8.76 8.14 -32.88
N GLY A 442 8.98 9.26 -32.20
CA GLY A 442 7.94 10.01 -31.50
C GLY A 442 7.59 9.52 -30.09
N ALA A 443 7.95 8.29 -29.72
CA ALA A 443 7.80 7.86 -28.34
C ALA A 443 8.88 8.47 -27.44
N LYS A 444 8.51 8.75 -26.19
CA LYS A 444 9.42 9.32 -25.20
C LYS A 444 9.23 8.61 -23.86
N TYR A 445 10.32 8.45 -23.15
CA TYR A 445 10.30 8.20 -21.73
C TYR A 445 10.18 9.52 -20.95
N ARG A 446 9.67 9.43 -19.73
CA ARG A 446 9.86 10.41 -18.68
C ARG A 446 10.90 9.84 -17.73
N LEU A 447 12.08 10.48 -17.70
CA LEU A 447 13.19 10.13 -16.81
C LEU A 447 13.20 11.04 -15.61
N GLY A 448 13.04 10.48 -14.43
CA GLY A 448 13.18 11.18 -13.16
C GLY A 448 14.65 11.49 -12.83
N PRO A 449 14.92 12.51 -12.01
CA PRO A 449 16.24 12.70 -11.43
C PRO A 449 16.54 11.57 -10.44
N THR A 450 17.83 11.27 -10.22
CA THR A 450 18.25 10.47 -9.08
C THR A 450 18.04 11.28 -7.81
N LEU A 451 17.06 10.89 -7.00
CA LEU A 451 16.79 11.51 -5.72
C LEU A 451 17.64 10.89 -4.62
N THR A 452 18.20 11.72 -3.77
CA THR A 452 18.85 11.29 -2.52
C THR A 452 17.89 11.43 -1.35
N PHE A 453 17.97 10.49 -0.41
CA PHE A 453 17.07 10.44 0.74
C PHE A 453 17.85 10.10 2.02
N ASP A 454 17.56 10.80 3.09
CA ASP A 454 18.12 10.54 4.40
C ASP A 454 17.17 9.61 5.20
N PRO A 455 17.58 8.36 5.45
CA PRO A 455 16.77 7.40 6.20
C PRO A 455 16.42 7.83 7.63
N SER A 456 17.23 8.68 8.24
CA SER A 456 17.06 9.10 9.63
C SER A 456 16.01 10.20 9.81
N THR A 457 15.89 11.08 8.83
CA THR A 457 14.96 12.21 8.84
C THR A 457 13.74 12.00 7.95
N GLU A 458 13.76 10.96 7.11
CA GLU A 458 12.77 10.68 6.07
C GLU A 458 12.55 11.88 5.13
N ARG A 459 13.64 12.53 4.74
CA ARG A 459 13.61 13.69 3.84
C ARG A 459 14.59 13.53 2.69
N HIS A 460 14.21 14.09 1.56
CA HIS A 460 15.11 14.22 0.43
C HIS A 460 16.21 15.26 0.73
N THR A 461 17.41 14.97 0.24
CA THR A 461 18.61 15.82 0.33
C THR A 461 19.18 16.07 -1.06
N GLY A 462 20.19 16.96 -1.17
CA GLY A 462 20.88 17.24 -2.43
C GLY A 462 20.12 18.18 -3.36
N GLU A 463 20.47 18.14 -4.65
CA GLU A 463 20.04 19.12 -5.67
C GLU A 463 18.52 19.27 -5.81
N TYR A 464 17.78 18.16 -5.72
CA TYR A 464 16.32 18.13 -5.92
C TYR A 464 15.53 18.18 -4.61
N ALA A 465 16.20 18.46 -3.47
CA ALA A 465 15.59 18.33 -2.15
C ALA A 465 14.28 19.11 -2.00
N ASP A 466 14.24 20.38 -2.39
CA ASP A 466 13.05 21.23 -2.20
C ASP A 466 11.84 20.70 -2.98
N ALA A 467 12.02 20.40 -4.26
CA ALA A 467 10.95 19.88 -5.11
C ALA A 467 10.48 18.47 -4.66
N ALA A 468 11.42 17.60 -4.29
CA ALA A 468 11.12 16.23 -3.86
C ALA A 468 10.48 16.21 -2.45
N ASN A 469 10.92 17.07 -1.53
CA ASN A 469 10.31 17.21 -0.21
C ASN A 469 8.88 17.75 -0.26
N ALA A 470 8.53 18.56 -1.26
CA ALA A 470 7.15 18.99 -1.48
C ALA A 470 6.21 17.81 -1.84
N LEU A 471 6.75 16.69 -2.35
CA LEU A 471 6.00 15.49 -2.69
C LEU A 471 5.92 14.47 -1.52
N LEU A 472 6.60 14.73 -0.40
CA LEU A 472 6.53 13.83 0.77
C LEU A 472 5.26 14.01 1.59
N LYS A 473 4.56 15.12 1.41
CA LYS A 473 3.29 15.42 2.07
C LYS A 473 2.38 16.15 1.09
N GLU A 474 1.35 15.46 0.62
CA GLU A 474 0.35 16.04 -0.25
C GLU A 474 -0.57 17.02 0.53
N PRO A 475 -1.05 18.10 -0.11
CA PRO A 475 -2.04 18.97 0.50
C PRO A 475 -3.33 18.21 0.83
N ASN A 476 -3.89 18.48 2.01
CA ASN A 476 -5.15 17.88 2.41
C ASN A 476 -6.31 18.87 2.34
N ASN A 477 -7.51 18.36 2.06
CA ASN A 477 -8.74 19.11 2.14
C ASN A 477 -9.03 19.53 3.58
N LYS A 478 -9.46 20.78 3.78
CA LYS A 478 -9.85 21.29 5.09
C LYS A 478 -10.95 20.42 5.70
N GLY A 479 -10.75 19.96 6.93
CA GLY A 479 -11.68 19.08 7.66
C GLY A 479 -11.29 17.60 7.64
N PHE A 480 -10.31 17.22 6.80
CA PHE A 480 -9.76 15.86 6.71
C PHE A 480 -8.22 15.86 6.68
N ALA A 481 -7.61 16.86 7.32
CA ALA A 481 -6.16 16.98 7.34
C ALA A 481 -5.51 15.86 8.16
N VAL A 482 -4.49 15.23 7.60
CA VAL A 482 -3.61 14.34 8.35
C VAL A 482 -2.75 15.20 9.29
N PRO A 483 -2.75 14.91 10.61
CA PRO A 483 -1.92 15.66 11.55
C PRO A 483 -0.43 15.47 11.26
N ASP A 484 0.42 16.35 11.77
CA ASP A 484 1.85 16.11 11.82
C ASP A 484 2.18 15.09 12.93
N ALA A 485 3.29 14.34 12.78
CA ALA A 485 3.69 13.35 13.76
C ALA A 485 3.84 13.91 15.20
N ALA A 486 4.24 15.18 15.32
CA ALA A 486 4.31 15.88 16.60
C ALA A 486 2.92 16.26 17.17
N GLY A 487 1.87 16.25 16.35
CA GLY A 487 0.50 16.60 16.71
C GLY A 487 -0.40 15.41 17.08
N ILE A 488 0.16 14.20 17.07
CA ILE A 488 -0.56 12.98 17.46
C ILE A 488 -0.63 12.87 18.96
#